data_e855f62684d7d55fc76b32abcb6e82fd
#
_entry.id   e855f62684d7d55fc76b32abcb6e82fd
#
_cell.length_a   1.000
_cell.length_b   1.000
_cell.length_c   1.000
_cell.angle_alpha   90.00
_cell.angle_beta   90.00
_cell.angle_gamma   90.00
#
_symmetry.space_group_name_H-M   'P 1'
#
loop_
_entity.id
_entity.type
_entity.pdbx_description
1 polymer ?
#
loop_
_entity_poly.entity_id
_entity_poly.type
_entity_poly.pdbx_seq_one_letter_code
_entity_poly.pdbx_strand_id
1 'polypeptide(L)'
;MSDICIGIDLGTTNSCVGVWQNNAVEIIANDQGVRTTPSFVAFNENERIIGNGAKSQSAQNPANTVYDAKRLIGMNYSDSKVQSDLKHLTYDVKPDGNNKPLIHVSFKGEQKAFKPEE
;
A
#
# COMPACT_ATOMS: atom_id res chain seq x y z
N MET A 1 -4.74 22.80 -26.60
CA MET A 1 -5.09 21.60 -25.83
C MET A 1 -4.63 21.79 -24.40
N SER A 2 -5.53 21.71 -23.46
CA SER A 2 -5.16 21.85 -22.06
C SER A 2 -4.71 20.50 -21.49
N ASP A 3 -3.69 20.56 -20.64
CA ASP A 3 -3.20 19.38 -19.94
C ASP A 3 -4.22 18.95 -18.87
N ILE A 4 -4.35 17.65 -18.69
CA ILE A 4 -5.17 17.08 -17.64
C ILE A 4 -4.31 16.96 -16.38
N CYS A 5 -4.76 17.55 -15.28
CA CYS A 5 -4.09 17.48 -14.00
C CYS A 5 -4.80 16.46 -13.12
N ILE A 6 -4.03 15.53 -12.56
CA ILE A 6 -4.55 14.57 -11.58
C ILE A 6 -3.86 14.80 -10.24
N GLY A 7 -4.63 14.59 -9.18
CA GLY A 7 -4.10 14.60 -7.82
C GLY A 7 -4.35 13.26 -7.18
N ILE A 8 -3.35 12.74 -6.47
CA ILE A 8 -3.46 11.49 -5.75
C ILE A 8 -3.27 11.78 -4.27
N ASP A 9 -4.23 11.33 -3.47
CA ASP A 9 -4.10 11.32 -2.02
C ASP A 9 -3.75 9.90 -1.58
N LEU A 10 -2.48 9.70 -1.26
CA LEU A 10 -2.01 8.43 -0.73
C LEU A 10 -2.18 8.46 0.79
N GLY A 11 -3.29 7.92 1.27
CA GLY A 11 -3.57 7.87 2.70
C GLY A 11 -3.02 6.61 3.35
N THR A 12 -2.84 6.66 4.66
CA THR A 12 -2.43 5.51 5.45
C THR A 12 -3.47 4.39 5.38
N THR A 13 -4.73 4.75 5.41
CA THR A 13 -5.86 3.82 5.44
C THR A 13 -6.54 3.70 4.08
N ASN A 14 -6.80 4.83 3.41
CA ASN A 14 -7.45 4.87 2.10
C ASN A 14 -6.73 5.84 1.18
N SER A 15 -6.80 5.54 -0.11
CA SER A 15 -6.25 6.40 -1.17
C SER A 15 -7.36 6.82 -2.12
N CYS A 16 -7.18 7.95 -2.78
CA CYS A 16 -8.10 8.38 -3.82
C CYS A 16 -7.36 9.18 -4.90
N VAL A 17 -8.00 9.31 -6.06
CA VAL A 17 -7.47 10.08 -7.16
C VAL A 17 -8.56 11.01 -7.69
N GLY A 18 -8.17 12.25 -7.93
CA GLY A 18 -9.05 13.26 -8.49
C GLY A 18 -8.49 13.83 -9.78
N VAL A 19 -9.38 14.32 -10.64
CA VAL A 19 -9.03 14.98 -11.87
C VAL A 19 -9.68 16.36 -11.89
N TRP A 20 -8.93 17.38 -12.34
CA TRP A 20 -9.46 18.69 -12.57
C TRP A 20 -9.92 18.79 -14.01
N GLN A 21 -11.23 18.96 -14.20
CA GLN A 21 -11.81 19.15 -15.53
C GLN A 21 -13.14 19.90 -15.40
N ASN A 22 -13.51 20.64 -16.43
CA ASN A 22 -14.76 21.40 -16.47
C ASN A 22 -14.93 22.33 -15.25
N ASN A 23 -13.82 22.95 -14.82
CA ASN A 23 -13.76 23.88 -13.68
C ASN A 23 -14.13 23.25 -12.33
N ALA A 24 -13.94 21.94 -12.18
CA ALA A 24 -14.23 21.25 -10.94
C ALA A 24 -13.30 20.05 -10.74
N VAL A 25 -13.16 19.63 -9.49
CA VAL A 25 -12.48 18.39 -9.14
C VAL A 25 -13.50 17.25 -9.17
N GLU A 26 -13.15 16.20 -9.89
CA GLU A 26 -13.95 14.98 -9.92
C GLU A 26 -13.11 13.85 -9.34
N ILE A 27 -13.62 13.19 -8.31
CA ILE A 27 -12.98 12.02 -7.70
C ILE A 27 -13.34 10.80 -8.54
N ILE A 28 -12.31 10.09 -9.02
CA ILE A 28 -12.49 8.96 -9.92
C ILE A 28 -12.80 7.70 -9.13
N ALA A 29 -13.83 6.98 -9.55
CA ALA A 29 -14.18 5.68 -8.96
C ALA A 29 -13.18 4.61 -9.43
N ASN A 30 -12.87 3.65 -8.55
CA ASN A 30 -12.04 2.51 -8.89
C ASN A 30 -12.86 1.46 -9.68
N ASP A 31 -12.25 0.33 -9.97
CA ASP A 31 -12.90 -0.76 -10.71
C ASP A 31 -14.06 -1.41 -9.95
N GLN A 32 -14.20 -1.14 -8.65
CA GLN A 32 -15.33 -1.58 -7.83
C GLN A 32 -16.43 -0.52 -7.74
N GLY A 33 -16.27 0.61 -8.44
CA GLY A 33 -17.24 1.70 -8.41
C GLY A 33 -17.15 2.57 -7.16
N VAL A 34 -16.10 2.44 -6.37
CA VAL A 34 -15.93 3.18 -5.11
C VAL A 34 -14.88 4.27 -5.29
N ARG A 35 -15.12 5.43 -4.69
CA ARG A 35 -14.27 6.63 -4.86
C ARG A 35 -13.07 6.67 -3.93
N THR A 36 -13.00 5.79 -2.95
CA THR A 36 -11.83 5.59 -2.11
C THR A 36 -11.40 4.13 -2.23
N THR A 37 -10.09 3.89 -2.17
CA THR A 37 -9.52 2.56 -2.27
C THR A 37 -8.71 2.29 -1.00
N PRO A 38 -9.00 1.22 -0.27
CA PRO A 38 -8.16 0.86 0.88
C PRO A 38 -6.70 0.73 0.46
N SER A 39 -5.82 1.32 1.26
CA SER A 39 -4.37 1.25 1.02
C SER A 39 -3.85 -0.11 1.46
N PHE A 40 -4.30 -1.15 0.78
CA PHE A 40 -4.00 -2.56 1.05
C PHE A 40 -3.53 -3.24 -0.22
N VAL A 41 -2.49 -4.05 -0.10
CA VAL A 41 -2.01 -4.92 -1.18
C VAL A 41 -1.78 -6.31 -0.60
N ALA A 42 -2.36 -7.32 -1.22
CA ALA A 42 -2.19 -8.70 -0.80
C ALA A 42 -1.55 -9.53 -1.91
N PHE A 43 -0.78 -10.50 -1.50
CA PHE A 43 -0.09 -11.42 -2.39
C PHE A 43 -0.50 -12.84 -2.08
N ASN A 44 -0.79 -13.63 -3.09
CA ASN A 44 -1.06 -15.05 -2.93
C ASN A 44 -0.32 -15.85 -4.01
N GLU A 45 -0.66 -17.11 -4.18
CA GLU A 45 0.00 -17.97 -5.16
C GLU A 45 -0.34 -17.62 -6.60
N ASN A 46 -1.42 -16.88 -6.83
CA ASN A 46 -1.95 -16.62 -8.16
C ASN A 46 -1.78 -15.18 -8.61
N GLU A 47 -1.93 -14.21 -7.68
CA GLU A 47 -2.02 -12.81 -8.07
C GLU A 47 -1.67 -11.84 -6.94
N ARG A 48 -1.51 -10.59 -7.34
CA ARG A 48 -1.45 -9.43 -6.43
C ARG A 48 -2.83 -8.76 -6.43
N ILE A 49 -3.39 -8.58 -5.25
CA ILE A 49 -4.72 -8.01 -5.05
C ILE A 49 -4.57 -6.63 -4.41
N ILE A 50 -5.32 -5.66 -4.87
CA ILE A 50 -5.24 -4.27 -4.39
C ILE A 50 -6.61 -3.82 -3.89
N GLY A 51 -6.62 -3.01 -2.82
CA GLY A 51 -7.82 -2.34 -2.34
C GLY A 51 -8.74 -3.24 -1.55
N ASN A 52 -10.05 -3.16 -1.83
CA ASN A 52 -11.07 -3.89 -1.08
C ASN A 52 -10.86 -5.40 -1.07
N GLY A 53 -10.45 -5.97 -2.21
CA GLY A 53 -10.17 -7.39 -2.28
C GLY A 53 -9.03 -7.81 -1.36
N ALA A 54 -7.98 -6.97 -1.27
CA ALA A 54 -6.87 -7.23 -0.36
C ALA A 54 -7.31 -7.11 1.09
N LYS A 55 -8.06 -6.07 1.42
CA LYS A 55 -8.54 -5.83 2.78
C LYS A 55 -9.47 -6.95 3.26
N SER A 56 -10.39 -7.40 2.41
CA SER A 56 -11.39 -8.41 2.80
C SER A 56 -10.80 -9.78 3.05
N GLN A 57 -9.65 -10.13 2.47
CA GLN A 57 -8.97 -11.41 2.70
C GLN A 57 -7.84 -11.32 3.74
N SER A 58 -7.64 -10.16 4.37
CA SER A 58 -6.48 -9.94 5.25
C SER A 58 -6.45 -10.88 6.46
N ALA A 59 -7.61 -11.22 7.02
CA ALA A 59 -7.70 -12.12 8.17
C ALA A 59 -7.24 -13.56 7.83
N GLN A 60 -7.42 -13.99 6.59
CA GLN A 60 -6.99 -15.31 6.13
C GLN A 60 -5.56 -15.34 5.60
N ASN A 61 -4.96 -14.17 5.35
CA ASN A 61 -3.65 -14.09 4.74
C ASN A 61 -2.82 -12.93 5.36
N PRO A 62 -2.71 -12.91 6.69
CA PRO A 62 -2.10 -11.75 7.36
C PRO A 62 -0.61 -11.55 7.04
N ALA A 63 0.14 -12.62 6.82
CA ALA A 63 1.57 -12.51 6.56
C ALA A 63 1.91 -11.92 5.18
N ASN A 64 0.96 -11.96 4.25
CA ASN A 64 1.15 -11.50 2.88
C ASN A 64 0.17 -10.40 2.48
N THR A 65 -0.41 -9.73 3.46
CA THR A 65 -1.28 -8.58 3.24
C THR A 65 -0.60 -7.34 3.82
N VAL A 66 -0.29 -6.38 2.96
CA VAL A 66 0.43 -5.17 3.32
C VAL A 66 -0.55 -4.02 3.49
N TYR A 67 -0.45 -3.34 4.62
CA TYR A 67 -1.21 -2.14 4.95
C TYR A 67 -0.33 -1.21 5.78
N ASP A 68 -0.73 0.03 5.94
CA ASP A 68 0.05 1.05 6.68
C ASP A 68 1.46 1.26 6.12
N ALA A 69 1.70 0.92 4.86
CA ALA A 69 3.02 1.08 4.24
C ALA A 69 3.49 2.53 4.26
N LYS A 70 2.58 3.49 4.24
CA LYS A 70 2.90 4.91 4.31
C LYS A 70 3.70 5.26 5.56
N ARG A 71 3.51 4.54 6.67
CA ARG A 71 4.26 4.75 7.91
C ARG A 71 5.73 4.37 7.78
N LEU A 72 6.07 3.59 6.76
CA LEU A 72 7.44 3.14 6.51
C LEU A 72 8.15 3.96 5.43
N ILE A 73 7.39 4.66 4.58
CA ILE A 73 7.95 5.43 3.47
C ILE A 73 8.83 6.56 4.00
N GLY A 74 10.07 6.63 3.48
CA GLY A 74 11.01 7.68 3.85
C GLY A 74 11.67 7.51 5.22
N MET A 75 11.39 6.41 5.92
CA MET A 75 11.89 6.17 7.28
C MET A 75 13.10 5.24 7.26
N ASN A 76 13.91 5.30 8.31
CA ASN A 76 14.97 4.32 8.57
C ASN A 76 14.39 3.17 9.41
N TYR A 77 14.86 1.95 9.13
CA TYR A 77 14.38 0.77 9.86
C TYR A 77 14.61 0.89 11.38
N SER A 78 15.77 1.42 11.78
CA SER A 78 16.12 1.55 13.20
C SER A 78 15.40 2.70 13.92
N ASP A 79 14.62 3.51 13.22
CA ASP A 79 13.85 4.61 13.82
C ASP A 79 12.90 4.06 14.86
N SER A 80 12.85 4.72 16.03
CA SER A 80 12.04 4.26 17.17
C SER A 80 10.54 4.17 16.82
N LYS A 81 10.05 5.09 15.98
CA LYS A 81 8.66 5.09 15.53
C LYS A 81 8.38 3.88 14.64
N VAL A 82 9.30 3.56 13.73
CA VAL A 82 9.19 2.38 12.88
C VAL A 82 9.19 1.12 13.74
N GLN A 83 10.13 0.99 14.67
CA GLN A 83 10.20 -0.18 15.55
C GLN A 83 8.93 -0.33 16.39
N SER A 84 8.33 0.76 16.84
CA SER A 84 7.06 0.73 17.55
C SER A 84 5.92 0.27 16.63
N ASP A 85 5.86 0.78 15.42
CA ASP A 85 4.81 0.42 14.45
C ASP A 85 4.91 -1.05 14.02
N LEU A 86 6.11 -1.60 13.90
CA LEU A 86 6.32 -2.99 13.51
C LEU A 86 5.65 -3.99 14.45
N LYS A 87 5.47 -3.63 15.72
CA LYS A 87 4.81 -4.49 16.71
C LYS A 87 3.35 -4.76 16.38
N HIS A 88 2.74 -3.93 15.56
CA HIS A 88 1.33 -4.02 15.19
C HIS A 88 1.11 -4.56 13.77
N LEU A 89 2.19 -4.77 13.00
CA LEU A 89 2.08 -5.26 11.64
C LEU A 89 2.04 -6.79 11.62
N THR A 90 1.28 -7.32 10.68
CA THR A 90 1.12 -8.77 10.52
C THR A 90 2.08 -9.36 9.49
N TYR A 91 2.69 -8.51 8.67
CA TYR A 91 3.65 -8.91 7.66
C TYR A 91 5.08 -8.58 8.13
N ASP A 92 6.05 -9.20 7.48
CA ASP A 92 7.45 -9.14 7.89
C ASP A 92 8.15 -7.92 7.28
N VAL A 93 8.85 -7.17 8.09
CA VAL A 93 9.66 -6.02 7.65
C VAL A 93 11.06 -6.20 8.18
N LYS A 94 12.05 -6.12 7.28
CA LYS A 94 13.47 -6.28 7.62
C LYS A 94 14.26 -5.12 7.05
N PRO A 95 15.44 -4.79 7.61
CA PRO A 95 16.27 -3.74 7.03
C PRO A 95 16.97 -4.23 5.75
N ASP A 96 17.13 -3.32 4.81
CA ASP A 96 18.04 -3.55 3.68
C ASP A 96 19.49 -3.20 4.07
N GLY A 97 20.41 -3.22 3.12
CA GLY A 97 21.81 -2.88 3.37
C GLY A 97 22.07 -1.42 3.77
N ASN A 98 21.05 -0.56 3.65
CA ASN A 98 21.13 0.87 3.96
C ASN A 98 20.21 1.27 5.12
N ASN A 99 19.80 0.32 5.96
CA ASN A 99 18.91 0.57 7.10
C ASN A 99 17.52 1.10 6.65
N LYS A 100 17.05 0.69 5.47
CA LYS A 100 15.72 1.03 4.98
C LYS A 100 14.78 -0.16 5.14
N PRO A 101 13.50 0.07 5.46
CA PRO A 101 12.54 -1.03 5.60
C PRO A 101 12.32 -1.75 4.27
N LEU A 102 12.33 -3.09 4.32
CA LEU A 102 11.90 -3.94 3.20
C LEU A 102 10.77 -4.83 3.68
N ILE A 103 9.71 -4.88 2.90
CA ILE A 103 8.55 -5.71 3.18
C ILE A 103 8.75 -7.07 2.52
N HIS A 104 8.68 -8.13 3.33
CA HIS A 104 8.87 -9.51 2.87
C HIS A 104 7.53 -10.23 2.82
N VAL A 105 7.22 -10.78 1.66
CA VAL A 105 5.98 -11.53 1.43
C VAL A 105 6.27 -12.77 0.60
N SER A 106 5.35 -13.72 0.65
CA SER A 106 5.35 -14.88 -0.26
C SER A 106 4.41 -14.55 -1.42
N PHE A 107 4.93 -14.61 -2.64
CA PHE A 107 4.16 -14.31 -3.84
C PHE A 107 4.46 -15.36 -4.90
N LYS A 108 3.41 -16.05 -5.37
CA LYS A 108 3.52 -17.13 -6.37
C LYS A 108 4.51 -18.21 -5.95
N GLY A 109 4.49 -18.54 -4.66
CA GLY A 109 5.37 -19.58 -4.10
C GLY A 109 6.80 -19.14 -3.87
N GLU A 110 7.13 -17.87 -4.08
CA GLU A 110 8.48 -17.32 -3.90
C GLU A 110 8.50 -16.24 -2.85
N GLN A 111 9.61 -16.17 -2.10
CA GLN A 111 9.83 -15.04 -1.20
C GLN A 111 10.24 -13.81 -2.00
N LYS A 112 9.52 -12.73 -1.79
CA LYS A 112 9.79 -11.44 -2.44
C LYS A 112 9.98 -10.36 -1.39
N ALA A 113 10.80 -9.37 -1.73
CA ALA A 113 11.02 -8.20 -0.89
C ALA A 113 10.69 -6.95 -1.70
N PHE A 114 9.89 -6.07 -1.11
CA PHE A 114 9.47 -4.83 -1.75
C PHE A 114 9.81 -3.64 -0.87
N LYS A 115 10.18 -2.53 -1.50
CA LYS A 115 10.25 -1.26 -0.79
C LYS A 115 8.83 -0.77 -0.51
N PRO A 116 8.60 -0.03 0.59
CA PRO A 116 7.26 0.51 0.87
C PRO A 116 6.68 1.33 -0.28
N GLU A 117 7.55 1.97 -1.09
CA GLU A 117 7.14 2.82 -2.21
C GLU A 117 6.67 2.02 -3.42
N GLU A 118 6.99 0.74 -3.54
CA GLU A 118 6.60 -0.12 -4.67
C GLU A 118 5.17 -0.61 -4.55
#